data_47fc14c4ba28592633d3c190a59d9a1e
#
_entry.id   47fc14c4ba28592633d3c190a59d9a1e
#
_cell.length_a   1.000
_cell.length_b   1.000
_cell.length_c   1.000
_cell.angle_alpha   90.00
_cell.angle_beta   90.00
_cell.angle_gamma   90.00
#
_symmetry.space_group_name_H-M   'P 1'
#
loop_
_entity.id
_entity.type
_entity.pdbx_description
1 polymer ?
#
loop_
_entity_poly.entity_id
_entity_poly.type
_entity_poly.pdbx_seq_one_letter_code
_entity_poly.pdbx_strand_id
1 'polypeptide(L)'
;MPQYGLTSGLPQLPSSGLNPDQFALVQPLYQAVNTLTQKLATESGLVTYEQTELAERNQLASLSAQNHHKIYPLALATLGFGKLVNLTLSGSKLAAILADATSGLPAHGIVNEPYGITSGQYGEVVLLEGFSVGVSGTVLGSFYYLHNTGNIALAPPGGAPVSQRVGVGFGSAGFYMNIQAPS
;
A
#
# COMPACT_ATOMS: atom_id res chain seq x y z
N MET A 1 -7.48 -7.73 23.86
CA MET A 1 -8.22 -8.99 23.83
C MET A 1 -7.62 -9.90 24.87
N PRO A 2 -8.40 -10.54 25.77
CA PRO A 2 -7.83 -11.45 26.72
C PRO A 2 -7.32 -12.69 26.00
N GLN A 3 -6.04 -12.98 26.15
CA GLN A 3 -5.46 -14.25 25.74
C GLN A 3 -6.03 -15.35 26.66
N TYR A 4 -6.93 -16.12 26.12
CA TYR A 4 -7.24 -17.41 26.72
C TYR A 4 -6.05 -18.35 26.45
N GLY A 5 -5.05 -18.28 27.30
CA GLY A 5 -4.02 -19.30 27.36
C GLY A 5 -4.67 -20.61 27.72
N LEU A 6 -4.67 -21.58 26.81
CA LEU A 6 -4.89 -22.97 27.15
C LEU A 6 -3.74 -23.36 28.10
N THR A 7 -4.01 -23.23 29.40
CA THR A 7 -3.08 -23.65 30.42
C THR A 7 -2.83 -25.14 30.27
N SER A 8 -1.60 -25.46 30.09
CA SER A 8 -1.01 -26.78 29.98
C SER A 8 -1.56 -27.76 31.01
N GLY A 9 -2.21 -28.80 30.50
CA GLY A 9 -2.43 -30.01 31.25
C GLY A 9 -3.80 -30.11 31.91
N LEU A 10 -4.47 -31.23 31.63
CA LEU A 10 -5.63 -31.67 32.42
C LEU A 10 -5.19 -31.81 33.90
N PRO A 11 -6.08 -31.48 34.87
CA PRO A 11 -5.82 -31.70 36.27
C PRO A 11 -5.43 -33.14 36.51
N GLN A 12 -4.50 -33.40 37.42
CA GLN A 12 -4.10 -34.78 37.72
C GLN A 12 -5.31 -35.58 38.25
N LEU A 13 -5.39 -36.85 37.80
CA LEU A 13 -6.41 -37.77 38.33
C LEU A 13 -6.31 -37.83 39.84
N PRO A 14 -7.41 -37.57 40.58
CA PRO A 14 -7.42 -37.71 42.02
C PRO A 14 -7.13 -39.17 42.38
N SER A 15 -6.03 -39.39 43.10
CA SER A 15 -5.65 -40.71 43.57
C SER A 15 -6.56 -41.23 44.71
N SER A 16 -7.43 -40.40 45.24
CA SER A 16 -8.37 -40.75 46.32
C SER A 16 -9.71 -41.11 45.73
N GLY A 17 -10.09 -42.40 45.82
CA GLY A 17 -11.42 -42.92 45.46
C GLY A 17 -11.45 -44.07 44.43
N LEU A 18 -10.33 -44.36 43.78
CA LEU A 18 -10.20 -45.52 42.88
C LEU A 18 -9.42 -46.64 43.56
N ASN A 19 -9.89 -47.88 43.43
CA ASN A 19 -9.10 -49.01 43.87
C ASN A 19 -7.88 -49.19 42.88
N PRO A 20 -6.79 -49.88 43.31
CA PRO A 20 -5.59 -50.03 42.49
C PRO A 20 -5.83 -50.58 41.07
N ASP A 21 -6.77 -51.51 40.91
CA ASP A 21 -7.10 -52.12 39.62
C ASP A 21 -7.85 -51.14 38.71
N GLN A 22 -8.75 -50.34 39.24
CA GLN A 22 -9.44 -49.27 38.50
C GLN A 22 -8.49 -48.17 38.08
N PHE A 23 -7.54 -47.82 38.97
CA PHE A 23 -6.51 -46.84 38.64
C PHE A 23 -5.61 -47.31 37.52
N ALA A 24 -5.18 -48.58 37.50
CA ALA A 24 -4.35 -49.14 36.46
C ALA A 24 -5.05 -49.17 35.09
N LEU A 25 -6.38 -49.27 35.03
CA LEU A 25 -7.18 -49.25 33.80
C LEU A 25 -7.38 -47.82 33.26
N VAL A 26 -7.57 -46.84 34.15
CA VAL A 26 -7.91 -45.45 33.78
C VAL A 26 -6.65 -44.63 33.46
N GLN A 27 -5.53 -44.92 34.10
CA GLN A 27 -4.30 -44.17 33.96
C GLN A 27 -3.76 -44.10 32.51
N PRO A 28 -3.72 -45.20 31.73
CA PRO A 28 -3.23 -45.14 30.32
C PRO A 28 -4.16 -44.30 29.44
N LEU A 29 -5.46 -44.37 29.63
CA LEU A 29 -6.44 -43.57 28.91
C LEU A 29 -6.27 -42.09 29.19
N TYR A 30 -6.07 -41.72 30.44
CA TYR A 30 -5.83 -40.34 30.89
C TYR A 30 -4.53 -39.78 30.29
N GLN A 31 -3.45 -40.58 30.27
CA GLN A 31 -2.18 -40.19 29.65
C GLN A 31 -2.34 -39.99 28.14
N ALA A 32 -3.09 -40.85 27.44
CA ALA A 32 -3.35 -40.69 26.03
C ALA A 32 -4.14 -39.43 25.69
N VAL A 33 -5.19 -39.10 26.48
CA VAL A 33 -5.97 -37.87 26.32
C VAL A 33 -5.11 -36.64 26.57
N ASN A 34 -4.28 -36.67 27.61
CA ASN A 34 -3.38 -35.55 27.90
C ASN A 34 -2.36 -35.31 26.78
N THR A 35 -1.79 -36.38 26.22
CA THR A 35 -0.87 -36.32 25.09
C THR A 35 -1.56 -35.76 23.85
N LEU A 36 -2.78 -36.19 23.54
CA LEU A 36 -3.56 -35.65 22.42
C LEU A 36 -3.90 -34.17 22.62
N THR A 37 -4.28 -33.76 23.82
CA THR A 37 -4.56 -32.35 24.14
C THR A 37 -3.32 -31.48 23.96
N GLN A 38 -2.15 -31.96 24.40
CA GLN A 38 -0.89 -31.22 24.21
C GLN A 38 -0.51 -31.13 22.72
N LYS A 39 -0.67 -32.20 21.93
CA LYS A 39 -0.45 -32.17 20.49
C LYS A 39 -1.37 -31.18 19.80
N LEU A 40 -2.67 -31.20 20.13
CA LEU A 40 -3.65 -30.28 19.55
C LEU A 40 -3.33 -28.82 19.87
N ALA A 41 -2.88 -28.53 21.09
CA ALA A 41 -2.45 -27.18 21.51
C ALA A 41 -1.20 -26.74 20.74
N THR A 42 -0.26 -27.63 20.49
CA THR A 42 0.96 -27.34 19.72
C THR A 42 0.63 -27.13 18.24
N GLU A 43 -0.21 -27.97 17.65
CA GLU A 43 -0.63 -27.83 16.25
C GLU A 43 -1.44 -26.55 16.00
N SER A 44 -2.38 -26.21 16.92
CA SER A 44 -3.11 -24.93 16.83
C SER A 44 -2.21 -23.72 16.99
N GLY A 45 -1.17 -23.80 17.83
CA GLY A 45 -0.13 -22.76 17.95
C GLY A 45 0.66 -22.59 16.66
N LEU A 46 1.05 -23.68 16.02
CA LEU A 46 1.73 -23.66 14.72
C LEU A 46 0.87 -23.05 13.61
N VAL A 47 -0.40 -23.46 13.52
CA VAL A 47 -1.34 -22.90 12.53
C VAL A 47 -1.53 -21.39 12.72
N THR A 48 -1.63 -20.93 13.98
CA THR A 48 -1.74 -19.49 14.26
C THR A 48 -0.47 -18.74 13.86
N TYR A 49 0.70 -19.32 14.11
CA TYR A 49 1.99 -18.72 13.73
C TYR A 49 2.12 -18.61 12.20
N GLU A 50 1.82 -19.68 11.47
CA GLU A 50 1.84 -19.68 10.00
C GLU A 50 0.86 -18.67 9.39
N GLN A 51 -0.35 -18.55 9.95
CA GLN A 51 -1.33 -17.56 9.51
C GLN A 51 -0.85 -16.13 9.75
N THR A 52 -0.20 -15.87 10.89
CA THR A 52 0.37 -14.55 11.20
C THR A 52 1.50 -14.22 10.24
N GLU A 53 2.43 -15.16 10.01
CA GLU A 53 3.55 -14.98 9.08
C GLU A 53 3.06 -14.73 7.64
N LEU A 54 2.02 -15.47 7.20
CA LEU A 54 1.42 -15.26 5.89
C LEU A 54 0.76 -13.89 5.76
N ALA A 55 0.07 -13.42 6.80
CA ALA A 55 -0.53 -12.10 6.84
C ALA A 55 0.53 -10.99 6.76
N GLU A 56 1.64 -11.13 7.52
CA GLU A 56 2.76 -10.20 7.48
C GLU A 56 3.44 -10.19 6.10
N ARG A 57 3.67 -11.36 5.50
CA ARG A 57 4.22 -11.46 4.13
C ARG A 57 3.32 -10.79 3.09
N ASN A 58 2.01 -10.98 3.19
CA ASN A 58 1.03 -10.35 2.30
C ASN A 58 1.00 -8.83 2.50
N GLN A 59 1.11 -8.36 3.73
CA GLN A 59 1.20 -6.94 4.04
C GLN A 59 2.49 -6.32 3.48
N LEU A 60 3.64 -6.98 3.65
CA LEU A 60 4.92 -6.54 3.08
C LEU A 60 4.88 -6.54 1.54
N ALA A 61 4.27 -7.56 0.93
CA ALA A 61 4.10 -7.62 -0.52
C ALA A 61 3.21 -6.48 -1.03
N SER A 62 2.11 -6.15 -0.33
CA SER A 62 1.24 -5.04 -0.69
C SER A 62 1.93 -3.68 -0.54
N LEU A 63 2.70 -3.47 0.53
CA LEU A 63 3.50 -2.27 0.73
C LEU A 63 4.60 -2.15 -0.34
N SER A 64 5.26 -3.25 -0.70
CA SER A 64 6.23 -3.28 -1.78
C SER A 64 5.60 -2.94 -3.11
N ALA A 65 4.44 -3.51 -3.43
CA ALA A 65 3.70 -3.19 -4.65
C ALA A 65 3.27 -1.72 -4.72
N GLN A 66 2.83 -1.14 -3.59
CA GLN A 66 2.50 0.28 -3.50
C GLN A 66 3.71 1.19 -3.69
N ASN A 67 4.89 0.76 -3.27
CA ASN A 67 6.12 1.55 -3.38
C ASN A 67 6.76 1.52 -4.78
N HIS A 68 6.42 0.57 -5.64
CA HIS A 68 7.00 0.47 -6.99
C HIS A 68 6.68 1.67 -7.90
N HIS A 69 5.64 2.44 -7.56
CA HIS A 69 5.25 3.62 -8.32
C HIS A 69 5.65 4.95 -7.66
N LYS A 70 6.39 4.91 -6.55
CA LYS A 70 6.82 6.10 -5.80
C LYS A 70 8.31 6.36 -6.00
N ILE A 71 8.64 7.60 -6.26
CA ILE A 71 10.01 8.10 -6.34
C ILE A 71 10.15 9.40 -5.57
N TYR A 72 11.37 9.79 -5.27
CA TYR A 72 11.70 11.01 -4.53
C TYR A 72 12.69 11.87 -5.33
N PRO A 73 12.25 12.54 -6.41
CA PRO A 73 13.10 13.41 -7.20
C PRO A 73 13.41 14.72 -6.48
N LEU A 74 14.51 15.35 -6.88
CA LEU A 74 14.85 16.73 -6.48
C LEU A 74 13.92 17.71 -7.21
N ALA A 75 13.17 18.54 -6.47
CA ALA A 75 12.35 19.58 -7.08
C ALA A 75 13.22 20.76 -7.56
N LEU A 76 13.22 21.06 -8.86
CA LEU A 76 13.94 22.22 -9.44
C LEU A 76 13.15 23.51 -9.32
N ALA A 77 11.86 23.44 -9.00
CA ALA A 77 10.99 24.55 -8.69
C ALA A 77 10.02 24.09 -7.59
N THR A 78 9.29 25.02 -6.97
CA THR A 78 8.22 24.63 -6.02
C THR A 78 7.10 23.89 -6.76
N LEU A 79 6.80 22.67 -6.31
CA LEU A 79 5.81 21.78 -6.89
C LEU A 79 4.64 21.63 -5.91
N GLY A 80 3.45 22.08 -6.30
CA GLY A 80 2.25 21.99 -5.45
C GLY A 80 1.70 20.56 -5.37
N PHE A 81 0.99 20.26 -4.28
CA PHE A 81 0.26 18.99 -4.12
C PHE A 81 -0.73 18.79 -5.28
N GLY A 82 -0.78 17.56 -5.82
CA GLY A 82 -1.66 17.20 -6.93
C GLY A 82 -1.23 17.74 -8.29
N LYS A 83 -0.07 18.39 -8.41
CA LYS A 83 0.46 18.88 -9.71
C LYS A 83 1.16 17.75 -10.45
N LEU A 84 0.96 17.71 -11.76
CA LEU A 84 1.68 16.82 -12.65
C LEU A 84 3.11 17.33 -12.87
N VAL A 85 4.05 16.39 -12.91
CA VAL A 85 5.48 16.68 -13.05
C VAL A 85 6.10 15.93 -14.22
N ASN A 86 7.08 16.60 -14.84
CA ASN A 86 8.01 16.02 -15.77
C ASN A 86 9.28 15.63 -15.00
N LEU A 87 9.81 14.44 -15.27
CA LEU A 87 11.05 13.96 -14.71
C LEU A 87 12.21 14.30 -15.65
N THR A 88 13.28 14.82 -15.11
CA THR A 88 14.48 15.20 -15.81
C THR A 88 15.72 14.86 -14.99
N LEU A 89 16.88 15.18 -15.48
CA LEU A 89 18.14 15.07 -14.76
C LEU A 89 18.69 16.48 -14.44
N SER A 90 19.14 16.66 -13.21
CA SER A 90 19.94 17.81 -12.80
C SER A 90 21.31 17.31 -12.36
N GLY A 91 22.27 17.38 -13.27
CA GLY A 91 23.54 16.67 -13.13
C GLY A 91 23.31 15.16 -13.14
N SER A 92 23.75 14.45 -12.10
CA SER A 92 23.53 13.01 -11.90
C SER A 92 22.29 12.66 -11.08
N LYS A 93 21.49 13.65 -10.67
CA LYS A 93 20.34 13.47 -9.79
C LYS A 93 19.06 13.45 -10.60
N LEU A 94 18.15 12.52 -10.24
CA LEU A 94 16.79 12.55 -10.74
C LEU A 94 16.10 13.79 -10.19
N ALA A 95 15.48 14.58 -11.05
CA ALA A 95 14.83 15.82 -10.70
C ALA A 95 13.42 15.90 -11.31
N ALA A 96 12.60 16.79 -10.76
CA ALA A 96 11.25 17.05 -11.21
C ALA A 96 11.02 18.54 -11.43
N ILE A 97 10.27 18.85 -12.48
CA ILE A 97 9.71 20.17 -12.76
C ILE A 97 8.22 20.02 -13.06
N LEU A 98 7.46 21.11 -13.08
CA LEU A 98 6.07 21.06 -13.50
C LEU A 98 5.97 20.57 -14.95
N ALA A 99 5.10 19.61 -15.21
CA ALA A 99 4.76 19.21 -16.55
C ALA A 99 3.98 20.33 -17.25
N ASP A 100 4.18 20.51 -18.53
CA ASP A 100 3.54 21.61 -19.26
C ASP A 100 3.37 21.23 -20.74
N ALA A 101 2.12 21.06 -21.17
CA ALA A 101 1.79 20.70 -22.53
C ALA A 101 2.20 21.79 -23.54
N THR A 102 2.13 23.06 -23.14
CA THR A 102 2.45 24.20 -24.02
C THR A 102 3.94 24.41 -24.18
N SER A 103 4.75 23.94 -23.24
CA SER A 103 6.23 23.98 -23.29
C SER A 103 6.84 22.66 -23.76
N GLY A 104 6.05 21.68 -24.15
CA GLY A 104 6.55 20.39 -24.63
C GLY A 104 7.07 19.46 -23.53
N LEU A 105 6.66 19.65 -22.27
CA LEU A 105 7.08 18.87 -21.10
C LEU A 105 5.99 17.87 -20.71
N PRO A 106 6.06 16.59 -21.13
CA PRO A 106 5.05 15.60 -20.79
C PRO A 106 5.04 15.29 -19.27
N ALA A 107 3.90 14.84 -18.79
CA ALA A 107 3.77 14.36 -17.43
C ALA A 107 4.31 12.93 -17.29
N HIS A 108 5.06 12.68 -16.22
CA HIS A 108 5.55 11.36 -15.84
C HIS A 108 5.00 10.90 -14.49
N GLY A 109 4.49 11.82 -13.67
CA GLY A 109 3.95 11.53 -12.35
C GLY A 109 3.16 12.71 -11.78
N ILE A 110 2.69 12.51 -10.54
CA ILE A 110 1.94 13.50 -9.76
C ILE A 110 2.57 13.69 -8.38
N VAL A 111 2.63 14.91 -7.90
CA VAL A 111 3.11 15.25 -6.55
C VAL A 111 2.13 14.71 -5.52
N ASN A 112 2.62 13.88 -4.60
CA ASN A 112 1.83 13.27 -3.52
C ASN A 112 2.22 13.77 -2.12
N GLU A 113 3.06 14.80 -2.04
CA GLU A 113 3.37 15.50 -0.78
C GLU A 113 2.24 16.48 -0.43
N PRO A 114 1.55 16.30 0.73
CA PRO A 114 0.38 17.12 1.11
C PRO A 114 0.64 18.63 1.13
N TYR A 115 1.87 19.04 1.42
CA TYR A 115 2.29 20.46 1.43
C TYR A 115 3.03 20.89 0.17
N GLY A 116 3.10 20.00 -0.84
CA GLY A 116 3.94 20.20 -2.01
C GLY A 116 5.42 19.98 -1.69
N ILE A 117 6.27 20.17 -2.71
CA ILE A 117 7.73 20.03 -2.60
C ILE A 117 8.36 21.39 -2.86
N THR A 118 9.08 21.93 -1.88
CA THR A 118 9.80 23.18 -2.04
C THR A 118 11.00 23.01 -2.98
N SER A 119 11.31 24.03 -3.77
CA SER A 119 12.49 24.03 -4.65
C SER A 119 13.77 23.65 -3.89
N GLY A 120 14.55 22.78 -4.46
CA GLY A 120 15.78 22.26 -3.85
C GLY A 120 15.59 21.13 -2.83
N GLN A 121 14.34 20.71 -2.55
CA GLN A 121 14.04 19.59 -1.66
C GLN A 121 13.64 18.33 -2.45
N TYR A 122 13.79 17.18 -1.81
CA TYR A 122 13.28 15.90 -2.31
C TYR A 122 11.88 15.67 -1.77
N GLY A 123 10.98 15.08 -2.57
CA GLY A 123 9.63 14.77 -2.12
C GLY A 123 8.96 13.71 -2.97
N GLU A 124 7.84 13.17 -2.47
CA GLU A 124 7.16 12.04 -3.07
C GLU A 124 6.43 12.42 -4.36
N VAL A 125 6.73 11.68 -5.41
CA VAL A 125 6.04 11.68 -6.69
C VAL A 125 5.57 10.27 -7.02
N VAL A 126 4.28 10.11 -7.32
CA VAL A 126 3.69 8.86 -7.80
C VAL A 126 3.77 8.84 -9.32
N LEU A 127 4.29 7.72 -9.88
CA LEU A 127 4.52 7.56 -11.32
C LEU A 127 3.36 6.86 -12.02
N LEU A 128 3.13 7.21 -13.27
CA LEU A 128 2.35 6.50 -14.30
C LEU A 128 0.91 6.19 -13.95
N GLU A 129 0.64 5.60 -12.79
CA GLU A 129 -0.67 5.08 -12.40
C GLU A 129 -0.87 5.20 -10.88
N GLY A 130 -2.03 5.67 -10.45
CA GLY A 130 -2.36 5.76 -9.04
C GLY A 130 -3.50 6.73 -8.75
N PHE A 131 -4.06 6.64 -7.54
CA PHE A 131 -5.10 7.54 -7.08
C PHE A 131 -4.48 8.73 -6.32
N SER A 132 -4.90 9.94 -6.66
CA SER A 132 -4.49 11.16 -5.96
C SER A 132 -5.69 11.93 -5.44
N VAL A 133 -5.65 12.26 -4.16
CA VAL A 133 -6.62 13.17 -3.50
C VAL A 133 -6.22 14.65 -3.65
N GLY A 134 -5.02 14.92 -4.15
CA GLY A 134 -4.52 16.30 -4.37
C GLY A 134 -5.19 17.02 -5.55
N VAL A 135 -5.93 16.28 -6.38
CA VAL A 135 -6.73 16.83 -7.48
C VAL A 135 -8.19 16.66 -7.14
N SER A 136 -8.89 17.74 -6.86
CA SER A 136 -10.30 17.77 -6.50
C SER A 136 -11.13 18.56 -7.52
N GLY A 137 -12.46 18.44 -7.44
CA GLY A 137 -13.38 19.16 -8.30
C GLY A 137 -13.42 18.67 -9.75
N THR A 138 -12.98 17.44 -9.99
CA THR A 138 -13.03 16.81 -11.30
C THR A 138 -14.45 16.32 -11.61
N VAL A 139 -14.79 16.16 -12.89
CA VAL A 139 -16.06 15.55 -13.32
C VAL A 139 -15.92 14.04 -13.30
N LEU A 140 -16.83 13.35 -12.59
CA LEU A 140 -16.80 11.90 -12.45
C LEU A 140 -16.86 11.20 -13.83
N GLY A 141 -15.93 10.28 -14.05
CA GLY A 141 -15.82 9.48 -15.27
C GLY A 141 -15.26 10.22 -16.48
N SER A 142 -14.94 11.51 -16.37
CA SER A 142 -14.37 12.29 -17.47
C SER A 142 -12.88 12.10 -17.59
N PHE A 143 -12.37 12.01 -18.83
CA PHE A 143 -10.95 12.01 -19.12
C PHE A 143 -10.37 13.41 -18.99
N TYR A 144 -9.12 13.46 -18.51
CA TYR A 144 -8.37 14.68 -18.35
C TYR A 144 -7.04 14.61 -19.08
N TYR A 145 -6.63 15.75 -19.56
CA TYR A 145 -5.41 15.96 -20.34
C TYR A 145 -4.46 16.88 -19.57
N LEU A 146 -3.17 16.71 -19.82
CA LEU A 146 -2.16 17.65 -19.36
C LEU A 146 -2.43 19.02 -19.95
N HIS A 147 -2.39 20.04 -19.11
CA HIS A 147 -2.50 21.44 -19.49
C HIS A 147 -1.19 22.16 -19.14
N ASN A 148 -1.20 23.46 -18.94
CA ASN A 148 -0.03 24.24 -18.55
C ASN A 148 0.29 24.07 -17.04
N THR A 149 1.56 24.21 -16.68
CA THR A 149 2.06 24.28 -15.29
C THR A 149 1.53 23.19 -14.35
N GLY A 150 1.56 21.94 -14.84
CA GLY A 150 1.13 20.77 -14.06
C GLY A 150 -0.38 20.67 -13.80
N ASN A 151 -1.19 21.47 -14.46
CA ASN A 151 -2.64 21.40 -14.35
C ASN A 151 -3.23 20.34 -15.28
N ILE A 152 -4.50 20.00 -15.03
CA ILE A 152 -5.31 19.13 -15.88
C ILE A 152 -6.51 19.90 -16.45
N ALA A 153 -6.98 19.48 -17.63
CA ALA A 153 -8.19 20.02 -18.26
C ALA A 153 -8.95 18.92 -18.99
N LEU A 154 -10.24 19.17 -19.29
CA LEU A 154 -11.10 18.23 -20.03
C LEU A 154 -10.70 18.09 -21.51
N ALA A 155 -9.90 19.01 -22.03
CA ALA A 155 -9.37 18.97 -23.39
C ALA A 155 -7.88 19.38 -23.36
N PRO A 156 -7.06 18.88 -24.31
CA PRO A 156 -5.70 19.36 -24.45
C PRO A 156 -5.70 20.81 -24.92
N PRO A 157 -4.67 21.63 -24.54
CA PRO A 157 -4.59 22.99 -25.01
C PRO A 157 -4.35 22.99 -26.54
N GLY A 158 -5.11 23.85 -27.23
CA GLY A 158 -5.03 23.96 -28.70
C GLY A 158 -3.64 24.38 -29.17
N GLY A 159 -3.06 23.64 -30.13
CA GLY A 159 -1.75 23.93 -30.68
C GLY A 159 -0.57 23.62 -29.75
N ALA A 160 -0.80 22.98 -28.63
CA ALA A 160 0.29 22.54 -27.75
C ALA A 160 1.13 21.45 -28.41
N PRO A 161 2.47 21.45 -28.21
CA PRO A 161 3.36 20.42 -28.71
C PRO A 161 3.18 19.06 -28.07
N VAL A 162 2.50 19.00 -26.91
CA VAL A 162 2.16 17.75 -26.21
C VAL A 162 0.64 17.64 -26.01
N SER A 163 0.04 16.59 -26.56
CA SER A 163 -1.30 16.15 -26.22
C SER A 163 -1.20 14.84 -25.44
N GLN A 164 -1.52 14.87 -24.13
CA GLN A 164 -1.33 13.72 -23.27
C GLN A 164 -2.53 13.54 -22.34
N ARG A 165 -3.20 12.38 -22.46
CA ARG A 165 -4.21 11.98 -21.49
C ARG A 165 -3.54 11.51 -20.21
N VAL A 166 -3.95 12.05 -19.08
CA VAL A 166 -3.28 11.83 -17.78
C VAL A 166 -4.14 11.10 -16.76
N GLY A 167 -5.46 10.98 -17.01
CA GLY A 167 -6.29 10.19 -16.12
C GLY A 167 -7.79 10.44 -16.21
N VAL A 168 -8.51 10.01 -15.16
CA VAL A 168 -9.97 10.07 -15.03
C VAL A 168 -10.36 10.75 -13.73
N GLY A 169 -11.37 11.63 -13.77
CA GLY A 169 -11.89 12.31 -12.61
C GLY A 169 -12.82 11.44 -11.77
N PHE A 170 -12.76 11.61 -10.45
CA PHE A 170 -13.63 10.97 -9.46
C PHE A 170 -14.41 12.00 -8.62
N GLY A 171 -14.69 13.15 -9.17
CA GLY A 171 -15.43 14.22 -8.50
C GLY A 171 -14.63 14.83 -7.36
N SER A 172 -15.27 14.98 -6.19
CA SER A 172 -14.63 15.45 -4.97
C SER A 172 -13.73 14.42 -4.30
N ALA A 173 -13.85 13.12 -4.67
CA ALA A 173 -13.06 12.04 -4.08
C ALA A 173 -11.61 12.03 -4.56
N GLY A 174 -11.30 12.65 -5.71
CA GLY A 174 -9.95 12.73 -6.24
C GLY A 174 -9.84 12.46 -7.73
N PHE A 175 -8.67 11.96 -8.14
CA PHE A 175 -8.28 11.75 -9.51
C PHE A 175 -7.51 10.43 -9.65
N TYR A 176 -7.92 9.59 -10.58
CA TYR A 176 -7.16 8.40 -10.94
C TYR A 176 -6.21 8.72 -12.08
N MET A 177 -4.94 8.75 -11.76
CA MET A 177 -3.89 8.97 -12.73
C MET A 177 -3.67 7.70 -13.56
N ASN A 178 -3.65 7.85 -14.87
CA ASN A 178 -3.27 6.84 -15.84
C ASN A 178 -2.61 7.56 -17.01
N ILE A 179 -1.33 7.84 -16.86
CA ILE A 179 -0.56 8.63 -17.81
C ILE A 179 -0.29 7.81 -19.06
N GLN A 180 -0.76 8.29 -20.19
CA GLN A 180 -0.48 7.71 -21.50
C GLN A 180 0.74 8.35 -22.16
N ALA A 181 1.31 7.67 -23.15
CA ALA A 181 2.34 8.28 -23.98
C ALA A 181 1.81 9.56 -24.64
N PRO A 182 2.62 10.62 -24.71
CA PRO A 182 2.25 11.84 -25.40
C PRO A 182 2.13 11.60 -26.90
N SER A 183 1.17 12.27 -27.54
CA SER A 183 0.99 12.30 -28.99
C SER A 183 1.30 13.67 -29.54
#